data_49db990e82d842415af30889949c0c90
#
_entry.id   49db990e82d842415af30889949c0c90
#
_cell.length_a   1.000
_cell.length_b   1.000
_cell.length_c   1.000
_cell.angle_alpha   90.00
_cell.angle_beta   90.00
_cell.angle_gamma   90.00
#
_symmetry.space_group_name_H-M   'P 1'
#
loop_
_entity.id
_entity.type
_entity.pdbx_description
1 polymer ?
#
loop_
_entity_poly.entity_id
_entity_poly.type
_entity_poly.pdbx_seq_one_letter_code
_entity_poly.pdbx_strand_id
1 'polypeptide(L)'
;MCYINLKYPLERGTVNMFANQKLWAGLLGLALTAAMAQAAEPTIDYAIKMEITFTGVLYQSTDGVNWTKVEGAVSPYYVPMDDARKMLFCSKDELDHPPTPGDDFTTSLPGGVDLGMNWINPGTFMMGSPDDELGRNIAENEQQHQVTLTQGYWIGKYPVTEAQYKSVIGSSPSSDGDDHPVHYVSWSNATNFCAKLTEIERAAGRLPKGYEYSLPTEAQWQYACRAGTTTALYTGKNLTDAYICPNVDEVAWYVGNSNNQSHPVGQKKPNAWGLYDMLGNVWEWCWDYFEPFTADPVVDPKGPATGTRHTGGGGFYGDPASRIRSGYRYVDSDYGFVFSGFRVALVAVASSVNSITVPLSDSVNLELNWIEPGTFMMGSPEDELGRYSNETQHQVTLTKGYWLGKYEVTQAQYETVMGTNPSYWKGANLPVEIVSWSNAMDFCAKLTASEKAAGRLPNGYEYTLPTEAQWEYACRAGTTTALNSGKNLSDKDRCPEMNEVGWYDGNFALKTHLVGQMKPNAWGLYDMHGNVFEWCLDWYEENYPTSAVTDPTGPETGEYRVLRGGSYYDYANYCRSAYRYFYADAGWAHFGFRVALAPVK
;
A
#
# COMPACT_ATOMS: atom_id res chain seq x y z
N MET A 1 -27.09 0.09 -14.15
CA MET A 1 -28.42 -0.07 -13.52
C MET A 1 -28.66 -1.55 -13.34
N CYS A 2 -28.64 -2.03 -12.12
CA CYS A 2 -28.99 -3.42 -11.83
C CYS A 2 -30.50 -3.59 -11.83
N TYR A 3 -31.02 -4.44 -12.68
CA TYR A 3 -32.41 -4.86 -12.63
C TYR A 3 -32.48 -6.22 -11.94
N ILE A 4 -33.03 -6.27 -10.73
CA ILE A 4 -33.36 -7.52 -10.05
C ILE A 4 -34.87 -7.75 -10.23
N ASN A 5 -35.23 -8.82 -10.94
CA ASN A 5 -36.60 -9.24 -11.07
C ASN A 5 -36.90 -10.26 -9.97
N LEU A 6 -37.70 -9.88 -8.99
CA LEU A 6 -38.16 -10.77 -7.94
C LEU A 6 -39.54 -11.34 -8.33
N LYS A 7 -39.62 -12.65 -8.54
CA LYS A 7 -40.90 -13.35 -8.77
C LYS A 7 -41.29 -14.16 -7.54
N TYR A 8 -42.45 -13.88 -7.01
CA TYR A 8 -43.03 -14.70 -5.95
C TYR A 8 -44.18 -15.54 -6.55
N PRO A 9 -44.14 -16.86 -6.48
CA PRO A 9 -45.29 -17.67 -6.81
C PRO A 9 -46.28 -17.63 -5.64
N LEU A 10 -47.29 -16.78 -5.71
CA LEU A 10 -48.51 -16.90 -4.92
C LEU A 10 -49.55 -17.61 -5.76
N GLU A 11 -50.36 -18.47 -5.17
CA GLU A 11 -51.35 -19.30 -5.88
C GLU A 11 -52.38 -18.54 -6.77
N ARG A 12 -52.36 -17.22 -6.76
CA ARG A 12 -53.16 -16.36 -7.68
C ARG A 12 -52.47 -15.04 -7.98
N GLY A 13 -51.44 -15.03 -8.80
CA GLY A 13 -50.89 -13.82 -9.41
C GLY A 13 -49.41 -13.57 -9.17
N THR A 14 -48.75 -13.08 -10.21
CA THR A 14 -47.31 -12.69 -10.18
C THR A 14 -47.25 -11.19 -9.89
N VAL A 15 -46.53 -10.78 -8.85
CA VAL A 15 -46.21 -9.37 -8.60
C VAL A 15 -44.81 -9.07 -9.09
N ASN A 16 -44.68 -8.19 -10.07
CA ASN A 16 -43.42 -7.69 -10.56
C ASN A 16 -43.09 -6.37 -9.86
N MET A 17 -41.95 -6.30 -9.16
CA MET A 17 -41.44 -5.05 -8.57
C MET A 17 -40.12 -4.64 -9.23
N PHE A 18 -40.04 -3.38 -9.68
CA PHE A 18 -38.84 -2.78 -10.22
C PHE A 18 -38.19 -1.89 -9.15
N ALA A 19 -36.92 -2.08 -8.84
CA ALA A 19 -36.24 -1.33 -7.79
C ALA A 19 -35.11 -0.46 -8.33
N ASN A 20 -35.05 0.78 -7.87
CA ASN A 20 -33.97 1.73 -8.12
C ASN A 20 -33.07 1.81 -6.87
N GLN A 21 -31.76 1.72 -7.04
CA GLN A 21 -30.74 1.38 -6.02
C GLN A 21 -30.70 2.21 -4.72
N LYS A 22 -31.37 3.35 -4.61
CA LYS A 22 -31.19 4.27 -3.46
C LYS A 22 -32.32 4.29 -2.41
N LEU A 23 -33.37 3.51 -2.55
CA LEU A 23 -34.58 3.67 -1.65
C LEU A 23 -35.11 2.38 -0.99
N TRP A 24 -34.46 1.23 -1.08
CA TRP A 24 -35.12 -0.06 -0.89
C TRP A 24 -34.80 -0.90 0.34
N ALA A 25 -33.75 -0.58 1.11
CA ALA A 25 -33.45 -1.34 2.34
C ALA A 25 -34.60 -1.28 3.40
N GLY A 26 -35.39 -0.22 3.39
CA GLY A 26 -36.48 -0.04 4.33
C GLY A 26 -37.85 -0.63 3.89
N LEU A 27 -38.09 -0.66 2.59
CA LEU A 27 -39.40 -1.08 2.05
C LEU A 27 -39.53 -2.59 1.80
N LEU A 28 -38.44 -3.28 1.54
CA LEU A 28 -38.43 -4.74 1.42
C LEU A 28 -38.79 -5.43 2.75
N GLY A 29 -38.31 -4.87 3.88
CA GLY A 29 -38.67 -5.35 5.22
C GLY A 29 -40.16 -5.23 5.54
N LEU A 30 -40.82 -4.16 5.10
CA LEU A 30 -42.22 -3.90 5.35
C LEU A 30 -43.16 -4.73 4.45
N ALA A 31 -42.81 -4.96 3.20
CA ALA A 31 -43.60 -5.78 2.28
C ALA A 31 -43.56 -7.28 2.64
N LEU A 32 -42.45 -7.78 3.17
CA LEU A 32 -42.34 -9.16 3.66
C LEU A 32 -43.11 -9.40 4.96
N THR A 33 -43.14 -8.41 5.87
CA THR A 33 -43.90 -8.55 7.13
C THR A 33 -45.42 -8.54 6.91
N ALA A 34 -45.91 -7.79 5.93
CA ALA A 34 -47.35 -7.77 5.60
C ALA A 34 -47.83 -9.08 4.93
N ALA A 35 -46.99 -9.71 4.11
CA ALA A 35 -47.31 -10.99 3.48
C ALA A 35 -47.30 -12.19 4.45
N MET A 36 -46.53 -12.09 5.56
CA MET A 36 -46.43 -13.15 6.58
C MET A 36 -47.55 -13.08 7.65
N ALA A 37 -48.22 -11.95 7.82
CA ALA A 37 -49.32 -11.83 8.80
C ALA A 37 -50.61 -12.51 8.37
N GLN A 38 -50.71 -13.01 7.14
CA GLN A 38 -51.93 -13.64 6.59
C GLN A 38 -51.84 -15.17 6.37
N ALA A 39 -50.69 -15.79 6.69
CA ALA A 39 -50.51 -17.24 6.56
C ALA A 39 -50.39 -17.90 7.95
N ALA A 40 -51.53 -18.06 8.63
CA ALA A 40 -51.67 -19.02 9.72
C ALA A 40 -52.48 -20.22 9.25
N GLU A 41 -51.84 -21.45 9.36
CA GLU A 41 -52.35 -22.83 9.23
C GLU A 41 -52.26 -23.49 7.83
N PRO A 42 -52.04 -24.84 7.75
CA PRO A 42 -51.00 -25.69 8.34
C PRO A 42 -50.15 -26.48 7.29
N THR A 43 -48.97 -26.91 7.71
CA THR A 43 -48.16 -28.06 7.20
C THR A 43 -48.19 -28.39 5.70
N ILE A 44 -47.55 -27.57 4.90
CA ILE A 44 -46.88 -27.99 3.68
C ILE A 44 -45.48 -27.34 3.70
N ASP A 45 -44.45 -28.15 3.67
CA ASP A 45 -43.06 -27.71 3.69
C ASP A 45 -42.68 -27.12 2.31
N TYR A 46 -43.16 -25.89 2.04
CA TYR A 46 -42.74 -25.12 0.88
C TYR A 46 -41.48 -24.35 1.28
N ALA A 47 -40.30 -24.85 0.88
CA ALA A 47 -39.11 -24.07 0.89
C ALA A 47 -39.27 -22.87 -0.08
N ILE A 48 -39.68 -21.71 0.45
CA ILE A 48 -39.77 -20.48 -0.33
C ILE A 48 -38.34 -20.12 -0.71
N LYS A 49 -38.05 -20.05 -2.02
CA LYS A 49 -36.76 -19.64 -2.58
C LYS A 49 -36.94 -18.30 -3.28
N MET A 50 -35.98 -17.40 -3.10
CA MET A 50 -35.88 -16.19 -3.90
C MET A 50 -35.18 -16.53 -5.23
N GLU A 51 -35.84 -16.22 -6.35
CA GLU A 51 -35.27 -16.36 -7.68
C GLU A 51 -34.59 -15.05 -8.09
N ILE A 52 -33.29 -15.12 -8.40
CA ILE A 52 -32.48 -13.99 -8.87
C ILE A 52 -32.12 -14.24 -10.34
N THR A 53 -32.69 -13.43 -11.23
CA THR A 53 -32.29 -13.43 -12.64
C THR A 53 -31.27 -12.34 -12.87
N PHE A 54 -30.11 -12.68 -13.45
CA PHE A 54 -29.01 -11.76 -13.69
C PHE A 54 -28.31 -12.06 -15.01
N THR A 55 -27.54 -11.07 -15.51
CA THR A 55 -26.56 -11.22 -16.58
C THR A 55 -25.18 -10.90 -15.99
N GLY A 56 -24.13 -11.55 -16.48
CA GLY A 56 -22.77 -11.43 -15.90
C GLY A 56 -22.57 -12.26 -14.63
N VAL A 57 -21.72 -11.81 -13.74
CA VAL A 57 -21.35 -12.50 -12.49
C VAL A 57 -22.21 -12.04 -11.33
N LEU A 58 -22.73 -12.96 -10.52
CA LEU A 58 -23.52 -12.65 -9.34
C LEU A 58 -22.61 -12.47 -8.12
N TYR A 59 -22.83 -11.38 -7.38
CA TYR A 59 -22.15 -11.08 -6.11
C TYR A 59 -23.16 -10.98 -4.97
N GLN A 60 -22.70 -11.29 -3.76
CA GLN A 60 -23.48 -11.20 -2.53
C GLN A 60 -22.75 -10.38 -1.46
N SER A 61 -23.49 -9.69 -0.61
CA SER A 61 -22.97 -8.91 0.51
C SER A 61 -23.96 -8.91 1.67
N THR A 62 -23.47 -8.86 2.91
CA THR A 62 -24.30 -8.71 4.13
C THR A 62 -24.35 -7.26 4.63
N ASP A 63 -23.47 -6.39 4.18
CA ASP A 63 -23.32 -5.00 4.63
C ASP A 63 -23.48 -3.96 3.51
N GLY A 64 -23.59 -4.40 2.26
CA GLY A 64 -23.68 -3.54 1.08
C GLY A 64 -22.36 -2.86 0.67
N VAL A 65 -21.27 -3.16 1.37
CA VAL A 65 -19.94 -2.58 1.14
C VAL A 65 -18.96 -3.63 0.64
N ASN A 66 -18.91 -4.78 1.31
CA ASN A 66 -18.04 -5.89 0.96
C ASN A 66 -18.82 -6.92 0.13
N TRP A 67 -18.41 -7.09 -1.14
CA TRP A 67 -19.08 -7.97 -2.10
C TRP A 67 -18.21 -9.16 -2.43
N THR A 68 -18.78 -10.36 -2.30
CA THR A 68 -18.10 -11.61 -2.66
C THR A 68 -18.81 -12.28 -3.83
N LYS A 69 -18.03 -12.84 -4.76
CA LYS A 69 -18.52 -13.60 -5.90
C LYS A 69 -19.28 -14.84 -5.43
N VAL A 70 -20.45 -15.09 -6.01
CA VAL A 70 -21.19 -16.34 -5.78
C VAL A 70 -20.68 -17.37 -6.76
N GLU A 71 -19.79 -18.25 -6.30
CA GLU A 71 -19.18 -19.27 -7.14
C GLU A 71 -20.22 -20.26 -7.71
N GLY A 72 -20.12 -20.52 -9.02
CA GLY A 72 -21.02 -21.44 -9.72
C GLY A 72 -22.45 -20.95 -9.90
N ALA A 73 -22.72 -19.66 -9.64
CA ALA A 73 -24.06 -19.09 -9.87
C ALA A 73 -24.40 -19.08 -11.37
N VAL A 74 -25.59 -19.63 -11.70
CA VAL A 74 -26.16 -19.63 -13.05
C VAL A 74 -27.52 -19.01 -12.99
N SER A 75 -27.84 -18.08 -13.90
CA SER A 75 -29.14 -17.42 -13.95
C SER A 75 -30.23 -18.34 -14.54
N PRO A 76 -31.41 -18.50 -13.87
CA PRO A 76 -31.76 -17.93 -12.58
C PRO A 76 -31.09 -18.64 -11.40
N TYR A 77 -30.65 -17.89 -10.39
CA TYR A 77 -30.05 -18.39 -9.15
C TYR A 77 -31.08 -18.38 -8.02
N TYR A 78 -31.16 -19.47 -7.26
CA TYR A 78 -32.15 -19.67 -6.22
C TYR A 78 -31.52 -19.65 -4.84
N VAL A 79 -31.99 -18.74 -3.96
CA VAL A 79 -31.52 -18.58 -2.58
C VAL A 79 -32.63 -18.98 -1.61
N PRO A 80 -32.35 -19.81 -0.57
CA PRO A 80 -33.27 -20.06 0.52
C PRO A 80 -33.66 -18.74 1.21
N MET A 81 -34.96 -18.59 1.55
CA MET A 81 -35.46 -17.32 2.10
C MET A 81 -34.84 -16.94 3.45
N ASP A 82 -34.41 -17.90 4.25
CA ASP A 82 -33.77 -17.62 5.54
C ASP A 82 -32.39 -16.94 5.37
N ASP A 83 -31.67 -17.29 4.33
CA ASP A 83 -30.40 -16.66 4.00
C ASP A 83 -30.61 -15.34 3.24
N ALA A 84 -31.62 -15.27 2.37
CA ALA A 84 -31.93 -14.11 1.57
C ALA A 84 -32.29 -12.85 2.39
N ARG A 85 -32.85 -13.01 3.60
CA ARG A 85 -33.20 -11.88 4.48
C ARG A 85 -32.00 -11.09 5.01
N LYS A 86 -30.82 -11.67 4.97
CA LYS A 86 -29.59 -11.10 5.51
C LYS A 86 -28.57 -10.74 4.43
N MET A 87 -28.88 -10.99 3.16
CA MET A 87 -27.93 -10.85 2.07
C MET A 87 -28.46 -9.91 1.00
N LEU A 88 -27.56 -9.11 0.48
CA LEU A 88 -27.78 -8.27 -0.70
C LEU A 88 -27.12 -8.97 -1.89
N PHE A 89 -27.78 -8.91 -3.05
CA PHE A 89 -27.25 -9.47 -4.29
C PHE A 89 -27.14 -8.39 -5.37
N CYS A 90 -26.06 -8.44 -6.13
CA CYS A 90 -25.82 -7.56 -7.26
C CYS A 90 -25.27 -8.38 -8.42
N SER A 91 -25.80 -8.22 -9.62
CA SER A 91 -25.14 -8.69 -10.83
C SER A 91 -24.26 -7.57 -11.35
N LYS A 92 -22.98 -7.86 -11.53
CA LYS A 92 -22.06 -6.98 -12.22
C LYS A 92 -21.44 -7.75 -13.39
N ASP A 93 -21.19 -7.05 -14.48
CA ASP A 93 -20.26 -7.56 -15.47
C ASP A 93 -18.90 -7.70 -14.80
N GLU A 94 -18.12 -8.71 -15.17
CA GLU A 94 -16.81 -9.02 -14.57
C GLU A 94 -15.84 -7.82 -14.61
N LEU A 95 -16.14 -6.84 -15.48
CA LEU A 95 -15.38 -5.61 -15.69
C LEU A 95 -15.68 -4.47 -14.68
N ASP A 96 -16.69 -4.61 -13.83
CA ASP A 96 -17.20 -3.50 -12.99
C ASP A 96 -16.76 -3.54 -11.52
N HIS A 97 -15.89 -4.45 -11.12
CA HIS A 97 -15.35 -4.51 -9.76
C HIS A 97 -13.81 -4.42 -9.75
N PRO A 98 -13.23 -3.96 -8.63
CA PRO A 98 -11.77 -3.96 -8.49
C PRO A 98 -11.17 -5.36 -8.66
N PRO A 99 -10.01 -5.50 -9.34
CA PRO A 99 -9.33 -6.79 -9.45
C PRO A 99 -8.87 -7.30 -8.07
N THR A 100 -8.85 -8.62 -7.94
CA THR A 100 -8.38 -9.31 -6.74
C THR A 100 -6.86 -9.56 -6.85
N PRO A 101 -6.05 -9.19 -5.85
CA PRO A 101 -4.64 -9.56 -5.82
C PRO A 101 -4.44 -11.07 -6.00
N GLY A 102 -3.60 -11.43 -6.98
CA GLY A 102 -3.36 -12.84 -7.37
C GLY A 102 -3.92 -13.20 -8.74
N ASP A 103 -4.91 -12.47 -9.25
CA ASP A 103 -5.56 -12.76 -10.52
C ASP A 103 -5.18 -11.75 -11.61
N ASP A 104 -4.99 -12.20 -12.83
CA ASP A 104 -4.91 -11.34 -14.01
C ASP A 104 -6.27 -10.72 -14.30
N PHE A 105 -6.30 -9.51 -14.86
CA PHE A 105 -7.56 -8.87 -15.22
C PHE A 105 -7.44 -8.04 -16.51
N THR A 106 -8.59 -7.66 -17.04
CA THR A 106 -8.69 -6.69 -18.13
C THR A 106 -9.70 -5.61 -17.72
N THR A 107 -9.32 -4.34 -17.85
CA THR A 107 -10.25 -3.22 -17.65
C THR A 107 -10.57 -2.57 -18.98
N SER A 108 -11.82 -2.13 -19.16
CA SER A 108 -12.25 -1.44 -20.38
C SER A 108 -12.14 0.07 -20.17
N LEU A 109 -11.24 0.68 -20.90
CA LEU A 109 -10.99 2.11 -20.91
C LEU A 109 -12.12 2.87 -21.64
N PRO A 110 -12.19 4.22 -21.51
CA PRO A 110 -13.15 5.02 -22.27
C PRO A 110 -13.11 4.70 -23.76
N GLY A 111 -14.29 4.55 -24.38
CA GLY A 111 -14.40 4.17 -25.79
C GLY A 111 -14.32 2.67 -26.07
N GLY A 112 -14.29 1.83 -25.03
CA GLY A 112 -14.31 0.36 -25.18
C GLY A 112 -12.95 -0.25 -25.59
N VAL A 113 -11.85 0.43 -25.21
CA VAL A 113 -10.49 -0.05 -25.46
C VAL A 113 -10.01 -0.85 -24.26
N ASP A 114 -9.61 -2.09 -24.45
CA ASP A 114 -9.18 -2.97 -23.36
C ASP A 114 -7.73 -2.73 -22.94
N LEU A 115 -7.48 -2.79 -21.62
CA LEU A 115 -6.16 -2.80 -20.98
C LEU A 115 -6.00 -4.09 -20.17
N GLY A 116 -5.20 -5.02 -20.66
CA GLY A 116 -4.88 -6.27 -19.97
C GLY A 116 -3.74 -6.07 -18.95
N MET A 117 -3.91 -6.61 -17.76
CA MET A 117 -2.98 -6.52 -16.65
C MET A 117 -2.69 -7.91 -16.08
N ASN A 118 -1.41 -8.27 -15.95
CA ASN A 118 -0.99 -9.54 -15.38
C ASN A 118 -0.48 -9.33 -13.94
N TRP A 119 -0.88 -10.23 -13.03
CA TRP A 119 -0.42 -10.22 -11.64
C TRP A 119 1.01 -10.77 -11.52
N ILE A 120 1.85 -10.04 -10.79
CA ILE A 120 3.22 -10.43 -10.46
C ILE A 120 3.31 -10.68 -8.97
N ASN A 121 3.62 -11.92 -8.60
CA ASN A 121 3.80 -12.29 -7.20
C ASN A 121 5.05 -11.63 -6.59
N PRO A 122 5.05 -11.35 -5.27
CA PRO A 122 6.26 -10.97 -4.55
C PRO A 122 7.38 -11.99 -4.75
N GLY A 123 8.62 -11.55 -4.68
CA GLY A 123 9.74 -12.49 -4.82
C GLY A 123 11.10 -11.83 -4.81
N THR A 124 12.13 -12.67 -4.89
CA THR A 124 13.54 -12.24 -4.87
C THR A 124 14.21 -12.68 -6.16
N PHE A 125 15.03 -11.81 -6.75
CA PHE A 125 15.77 -12.08 -7.98
C PHE A 125 17.13 -11.37 -8.01
N MET A 126 17.95 -11.74 -9.00
CA MET A 126 19.20 -11.03 -9.28
C MET A 126 18.95 -9.96 -10.36
N MET A 127 19.03 -8.69 -9.96
CA MET A 127 18.93 -7.52 -10.83
C MET A 127 20.29 -7.17 -11.41
N GLY A 128 20.31 -6.62 -12.63
CA GLY A 128 21.56 -6.32 -13.34
C GLY A 128 22.04 -7.47 -14.22
N SER A 129 23.27 -7.42 -14.69
CA SER A 129 23.87 -8.40 -15.59
C SER A 129 25.17 -8.97 -15.02
N PRO A 130 25.42 -10.29 -15.19
CA PRO A 130 26.72 -10.86 -14.81
C PRO A 130 27.87 -10.27 -15.63
N ASP A 131 29.08 -10.32 -15.08
CA ASP A 131 30.27 -9.66 -15.66
C ASP A 131 30.62 -10.16 -17.08
N ASP A 132 30.28 -11.39 -17.38
CA ASP A 132 30.55 -12.06 -18.66
C ASP A 132 29.38 -11.99 -19.66
N GLU A 133 28.28 -11.30 -19.34
CA GLU A 133 27.15 -11.18 -20.25
C GLU A 133 27.51 -10.37 -21.49
N LEU A 134 27.33 -10.96 -22.68
CA LEU A 134 27.61 -10.30 -23.95
C LEU A 134 26.75 -9.03 -24.10
N GLY A 135 27.39 -7.90 -24.32
CA GLY A 135 26.73 -6.60 -24.48
C GLY A 135 26.48 -5.86 -23.17
N ARG A 136 26.97 -6.37 -22.03
CA ARG A 136 26.90 -5.67 -20.76
C ARG A 136 27.46 -4.25 -20.87
N ASN A 137 26.71 -3.26 -20.39
CA ASN A 137 27.11 -1.86 -20.40
C ASN A 137 27.71 -1.45 -19.06
N ILE A 138 29.03 -1.43 -18.99
CA ILE A 138 29.75 -1.05 -17.77
C ILE A 138 29.53 0.44 -17.43
N ALA A 139 29.33 1.29 -18.44
CA ALA A 139 29.15 2.73 -18.24
C ALA A 139 27.80 3.06 -17.57
N GLU A 140 26.76 2.26 -17.82
CA GLU A 140 25.44 2.42 -17.21
C GLU A 140 25.28 1.59 -15.92
N ASN A 141 26.37 1.02 -15.44
CA ASN A 141 26.47 0.28 -14.18
C ASN A 141 25.33 -0.76 -14.00
N GLU A 142 25.44 -1.87 -14.72
CA GLU A 142 24.57 -3.04 -14.60
C GLU A 142 25.09 -4.00 -13.50
N GLN A 143 25.63 -3.48 -12.39
CA GLN A 143 26.16 -4.31 -11.30
C GLN A 143 25.10 -5.26 -10.78
N GLN A 144 25.42 -6.57 -10.79
CA GLN A 144 24.50 -7.58 -10.31
C GLN A 144 24.36 -7.52 -8.78
N HIS A 145 23.12 -7.52 -8.30
CA HIS A 145 22.78 -7.52 -6.88
C HIS A 145 21.42 -8.18 -6.64
N GLN A 146 21.18 -8.59 -5.41
CA GLN A 146 19.91 -9.22 -5.04
C GLN A 146 18.85 -8.17 -4.74
N VAL A 147 17.65 -8.33 -5.31
CA VAL A 147 16.49 -7.49 -5.03
C VAL A 147 15.34 -8.36 -4.53
N THR A 148 14.70 -7.94 -3.43
CA THR A 148 13.46 -8.53 -2.92
C THR A 148 12.32 -7.54 -3.12
N LEU A 149 11.27 -7.96 -3.84
CA LEU A 149 10.00 -7.26 -3.94
C LEU A 149 9.03 -7.89 -2.95
N THR A 150 8.61 -7.13 -1.93
CA THR A 150 7.77 -7.65 -0.83
C THR A 150 6.29 -7.60 -1.15
N GLN A 151 5.88 -6.78 -2.12
CA GLN A 151 4.49 -6.59 -2.53
C GLN A 151 4.28 -7.11 -3.94
N GLY A 152 3.17 -7.83 -4.16
CA GLY A 152 2.71 -8.14 -5.50
C GLY A 152 2.11 -6.90 -6.18
N TYR A 153 2.10 -6.89 -7.50
CA TYR A 153 1.57 -5.80 -8.31
C TYR A 153 1.05 -6.34 -9.64
N TRP A 154 0.19 -5.58 -10.30
CA TRP A 154 -0.13 -5.88 -11.70
C TRP A 154 0.74 -5.05 -12.62
N ILE A 155 1.05 -5.60 -13.78
CA ILE A 155 1.78 -4.90 -14.83
C ILE A 155 1.06 -5.08 -16.17
N GLY A 156 1.08 -4.04 -17.00
CA GLY A 156 0.48 -4.10 -18.34
C GLY A 156 1.00 -5.29 -19.14
N LYS A 157 0.09 -6.11 -19.66
CA LYS A 157 0.42 -7.27 -20.50
C LYS A 157 1.25 -6.88 -21.73
N TYR A 158 1.02 -5.67 -22.24
CA TYR A 158 1.69 -5.05 -23.37
C TYR A 158 2.22 -3.65 -22.98
N PRO A 159 3.14 -3.07 -23.75
CA PRO A 159 3.34 -1.63 -23.74
C PRO A 159 2.01 -0.92 -24.02
N VAL A 160 1.78 0.27 -23.46
CA VAL A 160 0.57 1.05 -23.73
C VAL A 160 0.45 1.34 -25.22
N THR A 161 -0.69 0.99 -25.82
CA THR A 161 -0.93 1.21 -27.25
C THR A 161 -1.40 2.64 -27.53
N GLU A 162 -1.32 3.06 -28.80
CA GLU A 162 -1.83 4.37 -29.24
C GLU A 162 -3.33 4.53 -28.95
N ALA A 163 -4.12 3.47 -29.16
CA ALA A 163 -5.55 3.47 -28.82
C ALA A 163 -5.78 3.68 -27.31
N GLN A 164 -5.04 2.96 -26.47
CA GLN A 164 -5.13 3.10 -25.01
C GLN A 164 -4.71 4.50 -24.56
N TYR A 165 -3.60 5.02 -25.09
CA TYR A 165 -3.12 6.36 -24.76
C TYR A 165 -4.14 7.44 -25.16
N LYS A 166 -4.67 7.35 -26.37
CA LYS A 166 -5.71 8.26 -26.88
C LYS A 166 -7.01 8.19 -26.08
N SER A 167 -7.39 7.00 -25.62
CA SER A 167 -8.58 6.79 -24.79
C SER A 167 -8.51 7.55 -23.45
N VAL A 168 -7.33 7.62 -22.83
CA VAL A 168 -7.12 8.26 -21.51
C VAL A 168 -6.76 9.74 -21.64
N ILE A 169 -5.91 10.09 -22.62
CA ILE A 169 -5.37 11.46 -22.77
C ILE A 169 -6.17 12.30 -23.78
N GLY A 170 -6.86 11.66 -24.73
CA GLY A 170 -7.65 12.30 -25.77
C GLY A 170 -6.94 12.40 -27.13
N SER A 171 -5.60 12.26 -27.18
CA SER A 171 -4.81 12.26 -28.43
C SER A 171 -3.55 11.41 -28.24
N SER A 172 -2.98 10.88 -29.34
CA SER A 172 -1.70 10.17 -29.32
C SER A 172 -0.59 11.04 -29.92
N PRO A 173 0.64 11.02 -29.36
CA PRO A 173 1.79 11.70 -29.95
C PRO A 173 2.38 10.93 -31.15
N SER A 174 2.13 9.64 -31.28
CA SER A 174 2.51 8.80 -32.43
C SER A 174 1.28 8.42 -33.27
N SER A 175 1.50 7.90 -34.47
CA SER A 175 0.42 7.61 -35.44
C SER A 175 0.73 6.40 -36.32
N ASP A 176 1.36 5.36 -35.76
CA ASP A 176 1.71 4.12 -36.48
C ASP A 176 0.52 3.16 -36.60
N GLY A 177 -0.44 3.26 -35.66
CA GLY A 177 -1.66 2.46 -35.62
C GLY A 177 -2.17 2.20 -34.20
N ASP A 178 -3.48 1.97 -34.08
CA ASP A 178 -4.17 1.84 -32.78
C ASP A 178 -3.61 0.69 -31.91
N ASP A 179 -3.08 -0.36 -32.50
CA ASP A 179 -2.47 -1.53 -31.87
C ASP A 179 -0.93 -1.46 -31.75
N HIS A 180 -0.31 -0.39 -32.22
CA HIS A 180 1.11 -0.12 -32.02
C HIS A 180 1.37 0.48 -30.64
N PRO A 181 2.56 0.25 -30.02
CA PRO A 181 2.91 0.91 -28.78
C PRO A 181 3.01 2.42 -29.02
N VAL A 182 2.44 3.21 -28.10
CA VAL A 182 2.62 4.66 -28.14
C VAL A 182 4.09 4.99 -27.92
N HIS A 183 4.62 5.93 -28.68
CA HIS A 183 5.99 6.44 -28.53
C HIS A 183 6.03 7.97 -28.69
N TYR A 184 7.17 8.63 -28.62
CA TYR A 184 7.32 10.08 -28.41
C TYR A 184 6.72 10.53 -27.06
N VAL A 185 6.75 9.68 -26.05
CA VAL A 185 6.21 9.97 -24.73
C VAL A 185 7.33 10.33 -23.77
N SER A 186 7.28 11.52 -23.17
CA SER A 186 8.19 11.88 -22.07
C SER A 186 7.80 11.12 -20.79
N TRP A 187 8.73 11.05 -19.82
CA TRP A 187 8.44 10.45 -18.51
C TRP A 187 7.26 11.17 -17.81
N SER A 188 7.24 12.51 -17.85
CA SER A 188 6.14 13.30 -17.31
C SER A 188 4.79 13.00 -18.00
N ASN A 189 4.79 12.75 -19.31
CA ASN A 189 3.57 12.37 -20.02
C ASN A 189 3.10 10.96 -19.66
N ALA A 190 4.03 10.03 -19.48
CA ALA A 190 3.72 8.67 -19.04
C ALA A 190 3.15 8.64 -17.61
N THR A 191 3.73 9.39 -16.69
CA THR A 191 3.20 9.52 -15.32
C THR A 191 1.85 10.25 -15.26
N ASN A 192 1.63 11.28 -16.11
CA ASN A 192 0.33 11.92 -16.24
C ASN A 192 -0.75 10.96 -16.79
N PHE A 193 -0.39 10.07 -17.72
CA PHE A 193 -1.29 8.99 -18.16
C PHE A 193 -1.71 8.10 -16.98
N CYS A 194 -0.74 7.63 -16.18
CA CYS A 194 -1.01 6.80 -15.00
C CYS A 194 -1.92 7.50 -13.99
N ALA A 195 -1.68 8.79 -13.71
CA ALA A 195 -2.50 9.58 -12.81
C ALA A 195 -3.95 9.70 -13.31
N LYS A 196 -4.14 10.03 -14.59
CA LYS A 196 -5.48 10.12 -15.19
C LYS A 196 -6.20 8.76 -15.24
N LEU A 197 -5.47 7.69 -15.55
CA LEU A 197 -6.03 6.34 -15.51
C LEU A 197 -6.50 5.99 -14.09
N THR A 198 -5.71 6.34 -13.07
CA THR A 198 -6.09 6.18 -11.67
C THR A 198 -7.39 6.92 -11.34
N GLU A 199 -7.55 8.16 -11.80
CA GLU A 199 -8.78 8.93 -11.61
C GLU A 199 -9.99 8.29 -12.28
N ILE A 200 -9.84 7.84 -13.54
CA ILE A 200 -10.90 7.16 -14.32
C ILE A 200 -11.34 5.88 -13.61
N GLU A 201 -10.40 5.01 -13.23
CA GLU A 201 -10.70 3.73 -12.60
C GLU A 201 -11.28 3.90 -11.18
N ARG A 202 -10.80 4.91 -10.44
CA ARG A 202 -11.37 5.28 -9.13
C ARG A 202 -12.80 5.79 -9.26
N ALA A 203 -13.07 6.67 -10.21
CA ALA A 203 -14.42 7.20 -10.46
C ALA A 203 -15.39 6.11 -10.92
N ALA A 204 -14.91 5.11 -11.64
CA ALA A 204 -15.67 3.96 -12.10
C ALA A 204 -15.87 2.88 -10.99
N GLY A 205 -15.18 3.01 -9.85
CA GLY A 205 -15.24 2.02 -8.76
C GLY A 205 -14.48 0.72 -9.06
N ARG A 206 -13.59 0.71 -10.05
CA ARG A 206 -12.79 -0.46 -10.46
C ARG A 206 -11.38 -0.48 -9.88
N LEU A 207 -10.94 0.61 -9.24
CA LEU A 207 -9.62 0.68 -8.61
C LEU A 207 -9.64 -0.04 -7.24
N PRO A 208 -8.77 -1.03 -6.98
CA PRO A 208 -8.65 -1.64 -5.65
C PRO A 208 -8.29 -0.59 -4.59
N LYS A 209 -8.85 -0.74 -3.40
CA LYS A 209 -8.53 0.17 -2.28
C LYS A 209 -7.03 0.08 -1.97
N GLY A 210 -6.36 1.23 -1.88
CA GLY A 210 -4.93 1.28 -1.61
C GLY A 210 -4.04 0.98 -2.82
N TYR A 211 -4.56 1.07 -4.04
CA TYR A 211 -3.79 0.92 -5.27
C TYR A 211 -3.91 2.16 -6.17
N GLU A 212 -2.89 2.38 -7.00
CA GLU A 212 -2.90 3.38 -8.06
C GLU A 212 -2.11 2.89 -9.27
N TYR A 213 -2.46 3.41 -10.44
CA TYR A 213 -1.64 3.20 -11.64
C TYR A 213 -0.40 4.10 -11.58
N SER A 214 0.73 3.51 -11.90
CA SER A 214 2.05 4.14 -11.92
C SER A 214 2.88 3.55 -13.06
N LEU A 215 4.05 4.12 -13.30
CA LEU A 215 5.11 3.37 -13.98
C LEU A 215 5.64 2.28 -13.04
N PRO A 216 6.06 1.11 -13.54
CA PRO A 216 6.80 0.15 -12.73
C PRO A 216 8.12 0.77 -12.26
N THR A 217 8.59 0.43 -11.06
CA THR A 217 9.99 0.71 -10.72
C THR A 217 10.92 -0.08 -11.63
N GLU A 218 12.18 0.35 -11.76
CA GLU A 218 13.17 -0.38 -12.56
C GLU A 218 13.31 -1.83 -12.10
N ALA A 219 13.27 -2.06 -10.80
CA ALA A 219 13.28 -3.40 -10.21
C ALA A 219 12.03 -4.21 -10.53
N GLN A 220 10.83 -3.62 -10.45
CA GLN A 220 9.59 -4.27 -10.85
C GLN A 220 9.59 -4.62 -12.34
N TRP A 221 10.03 -3.69 -13.18
CA TRP A 221 10.12 -3.92 -14.62
C TRP A 221 11.08 -5.06 -14.96
N GLN A 222 12.29 -5.05 -14.38
CA GLN A 222 13.31 -6.06 -14.66
C GLN A 222 12.92 -7.44 -14.11
N TYR A 223 12.28 -7.50 -12.92
CA TYR A 223 11.74 -8.72 -12.35
C TYR A 223 10.66 -9.33 -13.26
N ALA A 224 9.72 -8.50 -13.71
CA ALA A 224 8.66 -8.90 -14.63
C ALA A 224 9.22 -9.34 -16.00
N CYS A 225 10.23 -8.64 -16.53
CA CYS A 225 10.90 -9.01 -17.78
C CYS A 225 11.55 -10.39 -17.68
N ARG A 226 12.32 -10.63 -16.62
CA ARG A 226 13.03 -11.91 -16.43
C ARG A 226 12.10 -13.10 -16.22
N ALA A 227 10.97 -12.91 -15.57
CA ALA A 227 9.98 -13.96 -15.31
C ALA A 227 10.63 -15.27 -14.83
N GLY A 228 11.55 -15.16 -13.86
CA GLY A 228 12.27 -16.30 -13.25
C GLY A 228 13.57 -16.70 -13.94
N THR A 229 13.97 -16.10 -15.08
CA THR A 229 15.25 -16.39 -15.74
C THR A 229 16.38 -15.50 -15.22
N THR A 230 17.63 -15.98 -15.39
CA THR A 230 18.86 -15.24 -15.04
C THR A 230 19.69 -14.86 -16.28
N THR A 231 19.22 -15.23 -17.47
CA THR A 231 19.91 -15.03 -18.76
C THR A 231 19.59 -13.65 -19.37
N ALA A 232 20.32 -13.26 -20.39
CA ALA A 232 20.11 -12.01 -21.11
C ALA A 232 18.68 -11.87 -21.67
N LEU A 233 18.10 -12.99 -22.12
CA LEU A 233 16.73 -13.06 -22.65
C LEU A 233 15.83 -13.91 -21.73
N TYR A 234 14.58 -13.54 -21.63
CA TYR A 234 13.58 -14.27 -20.82
C TYR A 234 13.21 -15.67 -21.34
N THR A 235 13.80 -16.10 -22.46
CA THR A 235 13.70 -17.47 -22.98
C THR A 235 14.67 -18.46 -22.35
N GLY A 236 15.51 -18.02 -21.42
CA GLY A 236 16.60 -18.82 -20.87
C GLY A 236 17.83 -18.89 -21.77
N LYS A 237 17.93 -18.02 -22.79
CA LYS A 237 19.05 -17.94 -23.71
C LYS A 237 19.86 -16.68 -23.50
N ASN A 238 21.16 -16.75 -23.78
CA ASN A 238 22.04 -15.58 -23.87
C ASN A 238 22.21 -15.14 -25.32
N LEU A 239 22.76 -13.95 -25.51
CA LEU A 239 23.12 -13.46 -26.83
C LEU A 239 24.28 -14.27 -27.42
N THR A 240 24.24 -14.53 -28.71
CA THR A 240 25.31 -15.15 -29.48
C THR A 240 26.05 -14.12 -30.36
N ASP A 241 25.44 -12.96 -30.56
CA ASP A 241 26.02 -11.82 -31.28
C ASP A 241 25.45 -10.52 -30.70
N ALA A 242 26.27 -9.48 -30.65
CA ALA A 242 25.92 -8.21 -30.03
C ALA A 242 25.07 -7.29 -30.94
N TYR A 243 25.05 -7.53 -32.26
CA TYR A 243 24.36 -6.68 -33.22
C TYR A 243 23.12 -7.35 -33.81
N ILE A 244 23.29 -8.51 -34.52
CA ILE A 244 22.19 -9.30 -35.08
C ILE A 244 22.23 -10.69 -34.41
N CYS A 245 21.25 -11.00 -33.59
CA CYS A 245 21.25 -12.23 -32.80
C CYS A 245 19.95 -13.05 -33.05
N PRO A 246 20.03 -14.26 -33.64
CA PRO A 246 18.84 -15.10 -33.89
C PRO A 246 18.05 -15.46 -32.65
N ASN A 247 18.71 -15.50 -31.44
CA ASN A 247 17.98 -15.75 -30.19
C ASN A 247 17.02 -14.60 -29.81
N VAL A 248 17.25 -13.39 -30.33
CA VAL A 248 16.39 -12.21 -30.12
C VAL A 248 15.18 -12.22 -31.07
N ASP A 249 15.27 -12.85 -32.26
CA ASP A 249 14.24 -12.80 -33.28
C ASP A 249 12.88 -13.29 -32.80
N GLU A 250 12.86 -14.27 -31.89
CA GLU A 250 11.61 -14.87 -31.39
C GLU A 250 10.92 -14.03 -30.32
N VAL A 251 11.64 -13.11 -29.68
CA VAL A 251 11.16 -12.38 -28.49
C VAL A 251 11.05 -10.87 -28.67
N ALA A 252 11.70 -10.31 -29.69
CA ALA A 252 11.80 -8.86 -29.83
C ALA A 252 11.73 -8.38 -31.29
N TRP A 253 11.18 -7.17 -31.46
CA TRP A 253 11.37 -6.33 -32.65
C TRP A 253 12.59 -5.43 -32.39
N TYR A 254 13.66 -5.60 -33.17
CA TYR A 254 14.93 -4.90 -33.04
C TYR A 254 15.55 -4.67 -34.43
N VAL A 255 16.71 -4.05 -34.53
CA VAL A 255 17.33 -3.71 -35.83
C VAL A 255 17.46 -4.89 -36.79
N GLY A 256 17.54 -6.13 -36.26
CA GLY A 256 17.70 -7.34 -37.08
C GLY A 256 16.44 -7.78 -37.82
N ASN A 257 15.24 -7.37 -37.40
CA ASN A 257 13.99 -7.90 -37.93
C ASN A 257 12.82 -6.91 -38.03
N SER A 258 12.97 -5.67 -37.56
CA SER A 258 11.90 -4.67 -37.43
C SER A 258 11.63 -3.86 -38.70
N ASN A 259 12.53 -3.91 -39.69
CA ASN A 259 12.53 -2.96 -40.83
C ASN A 259 12.59 -1.48 -40.38
N ASN A 260 13.19 -1.21 -39.19
CA ASN A 260 13.36 0.10 -38.59
C ASN A 260 12.02 0.84 -38.35
N GLN A 261 11.00 0.11 -37.89
CA GLN A 261 9.68 0.66 -37.51
C GLN A 261 9.10 -0.10 -36.32
N SER A 262 8.15 0.54 -35.60
CA SER A 262 7.35 -0.11 -34.56
C SER A 262 6.43 -1.18 -35.18
N HIS A 263 6.00 -2.11 -34.35
CA HIS A 263 5.08 -3.18 -34.78
C HIS A 263 3.91 -3.28 -33.78
N PRO A 264 2.74 -3.79 -34.21
CA PRO A 264 1.64 -4.09 -33.32
C PRO A 264 2.09 -4.95 -32.15
N VAL A 265 1.56 -4.63 -30.94
CA VAL A 265 1.94 -5.35 -29.73
C VAL A 265 1.53 -6.83 -29.77
N GLY A 266 2.24 -7.68 -29.03
CA GLY A 266 1.88 -9.09 -28.86
C GLY A 266 2.22 -10.03 -30.01
N GLN A 267 2.99 -9.60 -30.98
CA GLN A 267 3.37 -10.42 -32.14
C GLN A 267 4.56 -11.34 -31.87
N LYS A 268 5.36 -11.07 -30.86
CA LYS A 268 6.48 -11.90 -30.44
C LYS A 268 6.08 -12.84 -29.30
N LYS A 269 6.93 -13.82 -28.97
CA LYS A 269 6.64 -14.74 -27.87
C LYS A 269 6.62 -14.01 -26.53
N PRO A 270 5.63 -14.27 -25.65
CA PRO A 270 5.64 -13.73 -24.30
C PRO A 270 6.69 -14.40 -23.43
N ASN A 271 7.01 -13.80 -22.30
CA ASN A 271 7.77 -14.46 -21.24
C ASN A 271 6.90 -15.49 -20.47
N ALA A 272 7.50 -16.16 -19.49
CA ALA A 272 6.80 -17.21 -18.70
C ALA A 272 5.61 -16.68 -17.86
N TRP A 273 5.52 -15.36 -17.65
CA TRP A 273 4.41 -14.72 -16.94
C TRP A 273 3.38 -14.06 -17.88
N GLY A 274 3.44 -14.39 -19.17
CA GLY A 274 2.46 -13.94 -20.18
C GLY A 274 2.63 -12.48 -20.61
N LEU A 275 3.77 -11.86 -20.34
CA LEU A 275 4.08 -10.49 -20.73
C LEU A 275 4.75 -10.45 -22.10
N TYR A 276 4.25 -9.60 -22.99
CA TYR A 276 4.73 -9.41 -24.36
C TYR A 276 5.57 -8.15 -24.50
N ASP A 277 6.42 -8.13 -25.51
CA ASP A 277 7.22 -6.97 -25.91
C ASP A 277 8.01 -6.35 -24.73
N MET A 278 8.41 -7.19 -23.75
CA MET A 278 9.31 -6.78 -22.66
C MET A 278 10.72 -6.47 -23.21
N LEU A 279 11.02 -6.92 -24.40
CA LEU A 279 12.26 -6.68 -25.13
C LEU A 279 11.93 -6.18 -26.54
N GLY A 280 12.56 -5.08 -26.98
CA GLY A 280 12.39 -4.47 -28.28
C GLY A 280 11.10 -3.65 -28.42
N ASN A 281 10.73 -3.34 -29.65
CA ASN A 281 9.62 -2.51 -30.08
C ASN A 281 9.80 -1.04 -29.65
N VAL A 282 9.61 -0.68 -28.38
CA VAL A 282 9.87 0.65 -27.82
C VAL A 282 10.62 0.57 -26.50
N TRP A 283 11.42 1.59 -26.17
CA TRP A 283 11.92 1.79 -24.82
C TRP A 283 10.77 2.01 -23.86
N GLU A 284 10.85 1.44 -22.66
CA GLU A 284 9.82 1.60 -21.64
C GLU A 284 10.34 2.36 -20.43
N TRP A 285 9.70 3.49 -20.13
CA TRP A 285 10.01 4.27 -18.93
C TRP A 285 9.73 3.49 -17.65
N CYS A 286 10.65 3.63 -16.67
CA CYS A 286 10.47 3.24 -15.29
C CYS A 286 10.27 4.46 -14.38
N TRP A 287 9.77 4.24 -13.17
CA TRP A 287 9.54 5.30 -12.18
C TRP A 287 10.83 5.99 -11.73
N ASP A 288 11.90 5.22 -11.59
CA ASP A 288 13.12 5.57 -10.87
C ASP A 288 13.92 6.68 -11.55
N TYR A 289 14.46 7.60 -10.74
CA TYR A 289 15.62 8.34 -11.15
C TYR A 289 16.84 7.41 -11.19
N PHE A 290 17.74 7.69 -12.11
CA PHE A 290 18.94 6.89 -12.28
C PHE A 290 19.92 7.07 -11.13
N GLU A 291 20.39 5.97 -10.57
CA GLU A 291 21.60 5.87 -9.76
C GLU A 291 22.38 4.59 -10.10
N PRO A 292 23.71 4.57 -9.88
CA PRO A 292 24.50 3.37 -10.04
C PRO A 292 24.07 2.27 -9.06
N PHE A 293 23.98 1.02 -9.54
CA PHE A 293 23.73 -0.11 -8.66
C PHE A 293 24.94 -0.38 -7.76
N THR A 294 24.69 -0.77 -6.52
CA THR A 294 25.66 -1.34 -5.59
C THR A 294 25.59 -2.87 -5.61
N ALA A 295 26.55 -3.54 -5.01
CA ALA A 295 26.52 -5.01 -4.88
C ALA A 295 25.63 -5.48 -3.72
N ASP A 296 25.17 -4.56 -2.86
CA ASP A 296 24.42 -4.87 -1.66
C ASP A 296 22.99 -5.29 -1.98
N PRO A 297 22.41 -6.28 -1.27
CA PRO A 297 20.99 -6.62 -1.38
C PRO A 297 20.08 -5.44 -1.01
N VAL A 298 19.00 -5.25 -1.77
CA VAL A 298 18.01 -4.19 -1.53
C VAL A 298 16.58 -4.74 -1.51
N VAL A 299 15.69 -4.03 -0.83
CA VAL A 299 14.28 -4.38 -0.70
C VAL A 299 13.41 -3.24 -1.22
N ASP A 300 12.47 -3.55 -2.11
CA ASP A 300 11.52 -2.61 -2.73
C ASP A 300 12.17 -1.29 -3.22
N PRO A 301 13.27 -1.34 -3.99
CA PRO A 301 13.97 -0.13 -4.41
C PRO A 301 13.09 0.71 -5.35
N LYS A 302 13.18 2.04 -5.20
CA LYS A 302 12.45 3.05 -5.99
C LYS A 302 13.37 4.11 -6.58
N GLY A 303 14.70 3.86 -6.56
CA GLY A 303 15.70 4.85 -6.92
C GLY A 303 15.77 6.03 -5.95
N PRO A 304 16.64 7.01 -6.19
CA PRO A 304 16.75 8.20 -5.36
C PRO A 304 15.51 9.10 -5.48
N ALA A 305 15.22 9.86 -4.42
CA ALA A 305 14.02 10.73 -4.38
C ALA A 305 14.05 11.90 -5.39
N THR A 306 15.23 12.25 -5.87
CA THR A 306 15.45 13.33 -6.85
C THR A 306 16.57 12.95 -7.81
N GLY A 307 16.50 13.44 -9.03
CA GLY A 307 17.50 13.19 -10.06
C GLY A 307 17.26 14.07 -11.29
N THR A 308 18.09 13.91 -12.30
CA THR A 308 17.98 14.62 -13.58
C THR A 308 17.68 13.70 -14.76
N ARG A 309 17.77 12.39 -14.53
CA ARG A 309 17.55 11.36 -15.56
C ARG A 309 16.74 10.21 -14.96
N HIS A 310 15.80 9.70 -15.75
CA HIS A 310 15.00 8.53 -15.39
C HIS A 310 15.54 7.27 -16.07
N THR A 311 15.21 6.12 -15.50
CA THR A 311 15.59 4.83 -16.06
C THR A 311 14.49 4.28 -16.97
N GLY A 312 14.88 3.35 -17.84
CA GLY A 312 14.00 2.57 -18.69
C GLY A 312 14.66 1.28 -19.12
N GLY A 313 13.89 0.40 -19.75
CA GLY A 313 14.36 -0.91 -20.17
C GLY A 313 13.79 -1.35 -21.52
N GLY A 314 14.18 -2.54 -21.95
CA GLY A 314 13.61 -3.27 -23.09
C GLY A 314 14.29 -3.08 -24.45
N GLY A 315 14.83 -1.91 -24.73
CA GLY A 315 15.33 -1.55 -26.06
C GLY A 315 14.18 -1.18 -27.03
N PHE A 316 14.54 -0.66 -28.19
CA PHE A 316 13.55 -0.33 -29.22
C PHE A 316 13.85 -1.03 -30.57
N TYR A 317 12.94 -0.91 -31.51
CA TYR A 317 13.01 -1.58 -32.83
C TYR A 317 14.28 -1.27 -33.65
N GLY A 318 14.99 -0.17 -33.39
CA GLY A 318 16.22 0.21 -34.06
C GLY A 318 17.51 -0.14 -33.30
N ASP A 319 17.41 -0.72 -32.12
CA ASP A 319 18.56 -1.07 -31.30
C ASP A 319 19.22 -2.39 -31.73
N PRO A 320 20.54 -2.52 -31.54
CA PRO A 320 21.24 -3.78 -31.70
C PRO A 320 20.91 -4.76 -30.56
N ALA A 321 21.14 -6.06 -30.80
CA ALA A 321 20.85 -7.13 -29.83
C ALA A 321 21.48 -6.87 -28.44
N SER A 322 22.63 -6.23 -28.36
CA SER A 322 23.30 -5.88 -27.09
C SER A 322 22.47 -4.98 -26.18
N ARG A 323 21.49 -4.25 -26.72
CA ARG A 323 20.55 -3.42 -25.96
C ARG A 323 19.22 -4.10 -25.70
N ILE A 324 18.96 -5.25 -26.33
CA ILE A 324 17.74 -6.06 -26.18
C ILE A 324 18.01 -7.13 -25.12
N ARG A 325 18.22 -6.73 -23.89
CA ARG A 325 18.54 -7.61 -22.76
C ARG A 325 17.74 -7.23 -21.53
N SER A 326 17.38 -8.22 -20.72
CA SER A 326 16.63 -8.01 -19.49
C SER A 326 17.36 -7.10 -18.47
N GLY A 327 18.69 -7.13 -18.49
CA GLY A 327 19.53 -6.33 -17.59
C GLY A 327 20.00 -5.00 -18.16
N TYR A 328 19.71 -4.69 -19.44
CA TYR A 328 20.15 -3.42 -20.03
C TYR A 328 19.35 -2.25 -19.46
N ARG A 329 20.08 -1.20 -19.07
CA ARG A 329 19.55 0.03 -18.50
C ARG A 329 19.61 1.14 -19.53
N TYR A 330 18.46 1.72 -19.85
CA TYR A 330 18.36 2.97 -20.59
C TYR A 330 18.24 4.13 -19.60
N VAL A 331 18.87 5.25 -19.91
CA VAL A 331 18.88 6.41 -19.01
C VAL A 331 18.73 7.67 -19.83
N ASP A 332 17.72 8.49 -19.52
CA ASP A 332 17.48 9.74 -20.21
C ASP A 332 16.85 10.82 -19.33
N SER A 333 16.95 12.07 -19.81
CA SER A 333 16.22 13.19 -19.26
C SER A 333 14.75 13.17 -19.71
N ASP A 334 13.89 13.94 -19.06
CA ASP A 334 12.43 13.96 -19.27
C ASP A 334 11.95 14.41 -20.68
N TYR A 335 12.83 14.57 -21.66
CA TYR A 335 12.42 15.12 -22.97
C TYR A 335 11.71 14.10 -23.88
N GLY A 336 11.77 12.81 -23.61
CA GLY A 336 11.18 11.76 -24.43
C GLY A 336 11.83 11.66 -25.80
N PHE A 337 12.57 10.57 -26.04
CA PHE A 337 13.07 10.27 -27.38
C PHE A 337 11.94 9.72 -28.28
N VAL A 338 12.17 9.84 -29.58
CA VAL A 338 11.31 9.33 -30.67
C VAL A 338 10.83 7.88 -30.45
N PHE A 339 11.52 7.13 -29.60
CA PHE A 339 11.33 5.68 -29.43
C PHE A 339 10.91 5.30 -28.02
N SER A 340 10.64 6.29 -27.13
CA SER A 340 10.26 6.05 -25.75
C SER A 340 8.76 5.95 -25.60
N GLY A 341 8.29 4.81 -25.12
CA GLY A 341 6.95 4.49 -24.69
C GLY A 341 6.98 4.06 -23.21
N PHE A 342 5.99 3.29 -22.78
CA PHE A 342 5.90 2.79 -21.40
C PHE A 342 4.85 1.69 -21.29
N ARG A 343 4.91 0.95 -20.20
CA ARG A 343 3.79 0.15 -19.69
C ARG A 343 3.37 0.62 -18.32
N VAL A 344 2.11 0.38 -17.97
CA VAL A 344 1.59 0.73 -16.65
C VAL A 344 1.84 -0.39 -15.65
N ALA A 345 1.99 -0.04 -14.38
CA ALA A 345 1.84 -0.93 -13.26
C ALA A 345 0.66 -0.45 -12.40
N LEU A 346 -0.09 -1.38 -11.81
CA LEU A 346 -1.06 -1.08 -10.76
C LEU A 346 -0.42 -1.57 -9.45
N VAL A 347 0.04 -0.62 -8.67
CA VAL A 347 0.86 -0.87 -7.48
C VAL A 347 0.09 -0.53 -6.21
N ALA A 348 0.36 -1.28 -5.15
CA ALA A 348 -0.08 -0.82 -3.84
C ALA A 348 0.59 0.53 -3.58
N VAL A 349 -0.20 1.57 -3.44
CA VAL A 349 0.31 2.78 -2.82
C VAL A 349 0.70 2.37 -1.41
N ALA A 350 1.95 2.61 -1.05
CA ALA A 350 2.31 2.69 0.36
C ALA A 350 1.22 3.55 0.97
N SER A 351 0.32 2.94 1.72
CA SER A 351 -1.00 3.45 2.03
C SER A 351 -0.99 4.97 1.99
N SER A 352 -1.78 5.61 1.07
CA SER A 352 -2.24 6.97 1.37
C SER A 352 -2.81 6.79 2.76
N VAL A 353 -2.02 7.14 3.75
CA VAL A 353 -2.28 6.84 5.15
C VAL A 353 -3.72 7.27 5.29
N ASN A 354 -4.63 6.32 5.59
CA ASN A 354 -6.02 6.65 5.83
C ASN A 354 -5.92 7.62 7.02
N SER A 355 -5.64 8.89 6.72
CA SER A 355 -5.41 9.90 7.74
C SER A 355 -6.70 10.63 7.98
N ILE A 356 -7.00 10.83 9.23
CA ILE A 356 -8.09 11.70 9.64
C ILE A 356 -7.49 12.96 10.27
N THR A 357 -8.12 14.08 10.01
CA THR A 357 -7.80 15.35 10.65
C THR A 357 -8.93 15.68 11.63
N VAL A 358 -8.58 15.80 12.89
CA VAL A 358 -9.50 16.13 13.98
C VAL A 358 -9.31 17.61 14.32
N PRO A 359 -10.28 18.48 14.03
CA PRO A 359 -10.18 19.89 14.39
C PRO A 359 -10.36 20.08 15.89
N LEU A 360 -9.33 20.57 16.56
CA LEU A 360 -9.38 20.91 18.00
C LEU A 360 -9.83 22.35 18.23
N SER A 361 -9.50 23.24 17.28
CA SER A 361 -9.98 24.62 17.18
C SER A 361 -9.93 25.09 15.71
N ASP A 362 -10.27 26.35 15.42
CA ASP A 362 -10.20 26.91 14.06
C ASP A 362 -8.80 26.87 13.44
N SER A 363 -7.74 26.79 14.25
CA SER A 363 -6.34 26.83 13.80
C SER A 363 -5.48 25.65 14.26
N VAL A 364 -6.01 24.77 15.10
CA VAL A 364 -5.26 23.63 15.67
C VAL A 364 -5.94 22.33 15.28
N ASN A 365 -5.21 21.48 14.58
CA ASN A 365 -5.68 20.17 14.15
C ASN A 365 -4.80 19.08 14.74
N LEU A 366 -5.38 17.89 14.93
CA LEU A 366 -4.70 16.65 15.25
C LEU A 366 -4.83 15.71 14.06
N GLU A 367 -3.69 15.24 13.54
CA GLU A 367 -3.66 14.30 12.42
C GLU A 367 -3.36 12.88 12.95
N LEU A 368 -4.16 11.91 12.50
CA LEU A 368 -3.96 10.50 12.84
C LEU A 368 -3.93 9.66 11.57
N ASN A 369 -3.05 8.66 11.57
CA ASN A 369 -2.90 7.70 10.49
C ASN A 369 -3.52 6.36 10.88
N TRP A 370 -4.24 5.72 9.95
CA TRP A 370 -4.80 4.39 10.16
C TRP A 370 -3.70 3.33 10.12
N ILE A 371 -3.70 2.46 11.09
CA ILE A 371 -2.82 1.30 11.21
C ILE A 371 -3.66 0.05 11.01
N GLU A 372 -3.36 -0.68 9.93
CA GLU A 372 -4.08 -1.92 9.62
C GLU A 372 -3.76 -3.02 10.65
N PRO A 373 -4.70 -3.94 10.90
CA PRO A 373 -4.40 -5.14 11.69
C PRO A 373 -3.26 -5.94 11.07
N GLY A 374 -2.50 -6.65 11.90
CA GLY A 374 -1.41 -7.46 11.37
C GLY A 374 -0.62 -8.20 12.43
N THR A 375 0.37 -8.96 11.96
CA THR A 375 1.26 -9.76 12.80
C THR A 375 2.70 -9.32 12.60
N PHE A 376 3.46 -9.20 13.68
CA PHE A 376 4.87 -8.82 13.64
C PHE A 376 5.68 -9.51 14.73
N MET A 377 7.00 -9.39 14.66
CA MET A 377 7.92 -9.82 15.71
C MET A 377 8.21 -8.61 16.62
N MET A 378 7.69 -8.64 17.85
CA MET A 378 7.94 -7.64 18.90
C MET A 378 9.20 -7.98 19.66
N GLY A 379 9.98 -6.97 20.08
CA GLY A 379 11.28 -7.14 20.72
C GLY A 379 12.42 -7.16 19.69
N SER A 380 13.63 -7.49 20.12
CA SER A 380 14.85 -7.44 19.29
C SER A 380 15.57 -8.78 19.23
N PRO A 381 16.21 -9.13 18.09
CA PRO A 381 17.05 -10.33 17.99
C PRO A 381 18.28 -10.20 18.92
N GLU A 382 18.84 -11.36 19.31
CA GLU A 382 19.91 -11.42 20.31
C GLU A 382 21.20 -10.68 19.91
N ASP A 383 21.43 -10.52 18.62
CA ASP A 383 22.60 -9.84 18.04
C ASP A 383 22.37 -8.35 17.74
N GLU A 384 21.18 -7.79 18.03
CA GLU A 384 20.92 -6.37 17.79
C GLU A 384 21.77 -5.48 18.70
N LEU A 385 22.53 -4.56 18.08
CA LEU A 385 23.41 -3.65 18.80
C LEU A 385 22.62 -2.76 19.78
N GLY A 386 23.02 -2.76 21.05
CA GLY A 386 22.36 -1.98 22.10
C GLY A 386 21.12 -2.62 22.70
N ARG A 387 20.86 -3.91 22.40
CA ARG A 387 19.75 -4.69 22.96
C ARG A 387 19.84 -4.84 24.49
N TYR A 388 18.66 -4.87 25.13
CA TYR A 388 18.51 -5.21 26.55
C TYR A 388 17.83 -6.58 26.71
N SER A 389 18.09 -7.24 27.85
CA SER A 389 17.57 -8.59 28.12
C SER A 389 16.05 -8.69 28.22
N ASN A 390 15.36 -7.58 28.49
CA ASN A 390 13.89 -7.48 28.58
C ASN A 390 13.19 -7.29 27.22
N GLU A 391 13.92 -7.35 26.12
CA GLU A 391 13.41 -7.21 24.73
C GLU A 391 13.26 -8.58 24.05
N THR A 392 12.82 -9.63 24.77
CA THR A 392 12.66 -10.98 24.22
C THR A 392 11.76 -10.98 23.00
N GLN A 393 12.29 -11.49 21.89
CA GLN A 393 11.55 -11.49 20.62
C GLN A 393 10.43 -12.53 20.65
N HIS A 394 9.22 -12.12 20.29
CA HIS A 394 8.04 -12.98 20.20
C HIS A 394 7.06 -12.46 19.17
N GLN A 395 6.19 -13.33 18.67
CA GLN A 395 5.18 -12.95 17.68
C GLN A 395 3.99 -12.28 18.36
N VAL A 396 3.55 -11.12 17.82
CA VAL A 396 2.34 -10.42 18.24
C VAL A 396 1.40 -10.27 17.07
N THR A 397 0.11 -10.60 17.28
CA THR A 397 -0.97 -10.35 16.32
C THR A 397 -1.90 -9.27 16.88
N LEU A 398 -2.07 -8.17 16.13
CA LEU A 398 -3.09 -7.15 16.38
C LEU A 398 -4.28 -7.45 15.48
N THR A 399 -5.43 -7.80 16.05
CA THR A 399 -6.61 -8.24 15.28
C THR A 399 -7.49 -7.09 14.82
N LYS A 400 -7.33 -5.91 15.42
CA LYS A 400 -8.13 -4.71 15.12
C LYS A 400 -7.22 -3.57 14.68
N GLY A 401 -7.63 -2.88 13.61
CA GLY A 401 -6.99 -1.64 13.21
C GLY A 401 -7.32 -0.48 14.16
N TYR A 402 -6.47 0.53 14.16
CA TYR A 402 -6.59 1.73 14.99
C TYR A 402 -5.98 2.92 14.26
N TRP A 403 -6.39 4.15 14.60
CA TRP A 403 -5.68 5.35 14.17
C TRP A 403 -4.63 5.72 15.20
N LEU A 404 -3.46 6.16 14.77
CA LEU A 404 -2.37 6.61 15.63
C LEU A 404 -1.95 8.02 15.24
N GLY A 405 -1.69 8.86 16.23
CA GLY A 405 -1.18 10.22 16.01
C GLY A 405 0.01 10.22 15.07
N LYS A 406 -0.10 10.98 13.96
CA LYS A 406 0.97 11.13 12.97
C LYS A 406 2.25 11.67 13.59
N TYR A 407 2.11 12.51 14.59
CA TYR A 407 3.14 13.14 15.39
C TYR A 407 2.89 12.89 16.88
N GLU A 408 3.87 13.18 17.70
CA GLU A 408 3.69 13.41 19.12
C GLU A 408 2.67 14.56 19.32
N VAL A 409 1.90 14.54 20.41
CA VAL A 409 0.96 15.63 20.71
C VAL A 409 1.75 16.92 20.91
N THR A 410 1.40 17.95 20.14
CA THR A 410 2.07 19.25 20.23
C THR A 410 1.56 20.08 21.40
N GLN A 411 2.35 21.08 21.83
CA GLN A 411 1.97 22.00 22.90
C GLN A 411 0.69 22.77 22.56
N ALA A 412 0.51 23.20 21.31
CA ALA A 412 -0.73 23.87 20.88
C ALA A 412 -1.96 22.93 20.99
N GLN A 413 -1.80 21.66 20.60
CA GLN A 413 -2.87 20.66 20.73
C GLN A 413 -3.21 20.40 22.19
N TYR A 414 -2.18 20.20 23.03
CA TYR A 414 -2.36 19.94 24.45
C TYR A 414 -3.03 21.14 25.17
N GLU A 415 -2.54 22.35 24.92
CA GLU A 415 -3.11 23.57 25.50
C GLU A 415 -4.56 23.80 25.06
N THR A 416 -4.88 23.50 23.79
CA THR A 416 -6.26 23.63 23.26
C THR A 416 -7.23 22.71 24.01
N VAL A 417 -6.84 21.47 24.31
CA VAL A 417 -7.70 20.48 24.97
C VAL A 417 -7.69 20.63 26.49
N MET A 418 -6.52 20.89 27.08
CA MET A 418 -6.33 20.90 28.53
C MET A 418 -6.45 22.29 29.17
N GLY A 419 -6.27 23.36 28.38
CA GLY A 419 -6.28 24.75 28.85
C GLY A 419 -4.95 25.21 29.49
N THR A 420 -3.92 24.36 29.49
CA THR A 420 -2.60 24.65 30.11
C THR A 420 -1.48 24.01 29.27
N ASN A 421 -0.28 24.57 29.37
CA ASN A 421 0.92 24.01 28.73
C ASN A 421 2.02 23.81 29.78
N PRO A 422 2.30 22.56 30.23
CA PRO A 422 3.27 22.27 31.28
C PRO A 422 4.72 22.34 30.79
N SER A 423 4.98 22.27 29.50
CA SER A 423 6.30 22.06 28.89
C SER A 423 7.36 23.07 29.36
N TYR A 424 8.59 22.62 29.47
CA TYR A 424 9.75 23.47 29.75
C TYR A 424 10.17 24.27 28.54
N TRP A 425 10.39 23.58 27.41
CA TRP A 425 10.68 24.21 26.12
C TRP A 425 9.38 24.72 25.51
N LYS A 426 9.31 26.02 25.13
CA LYS A 426 8.06 26.61 24.65
C LYS A 426 8.05 26.78 23.13
N GLY A 427 6.98 26.30 22.51
CA GLY A 427 6.73 26.44 21.06
C GLY A 427 5.51 25.64 20.63
N ALA A 428 4.59 26.26 19.88
CA ALA A 428 3.29 25.69 19.51
C ALA A 428 3.40 24.29 18.87
N ASN A 429 4.39 24.10 17.98
CA ASN A 429 4.62 22.85 17.25
C ASN A 429 5.76 21.99 17.83
N LEU A 430 6.25 22.30 19.03
CA LEU A 430 7.06 21.37 19.80
C LEU A 430 6.18 20.30 20.44
N PRO A 431 6.68 19.08 20.68
CA PRO A 431 5.94 18.10 21.46
C PRO A 431 5.65 18.65 22.86
N VAL A 432 4.50 18.31 23.42
CA VAL A 432 4.25 18.58 24.83
C VAL A 432 5.13 17.65 25.67
N GLU A 433 5.75 18.20 26.72
CA GLU A 433 6.56 17.44 27.68
C GLU A 433 6.21 17.88 29.11
N ILE A 434 6.81 17.25 30.13
CA ILE A 434 6.42 17.35 31.54
C ILE A 434 4.95 16.91 31.76
N VAL A 435 4.53 15.89 31.02
CA VAL A 435 3.23 15.26 31.21
C VAL A 435 3.40 13.88 31.83
N SER A 436 2.62 13.60 32.90
CA SER A 436 2.52 12.27 33.45
C SER A 436 1.60 11.39 32.61
N TRP A 437 1.63 10.08 32.87
CA TRP A 437 0.71 9.14 32.21
C TRP A 437 -0.76 9.53 32.45
N SER A 438 -1.11 9.90 33.70
CA SER A 438 -2.47 10.37 34.05
C SER A 438 -2.84 11.64 33.28
N ASN A 439 -1.92 12.59 33.09
CA ASN A 439 -2.18 13.79 32.30
C ASN A 439 -2.45 13.45 30.82
N ALA A 440 -1.73 12.49 30.25
CA ALA A 440 -1.93 12.02 28.89
C ALA A 440 -3.29 11.31 28.73
N MET A 441 -3.70 10.50 29.71
CA MET A 441 -5.03 9.86 29.73
C MET A 441 -6.16 10.87 29.92
N ASP A 442 -5.98 11.90 30.74
CA ASP A 442 -6.94 13.00 30.90
C ASP A 442 -7.14 13.77 29.60
N PHE A 443 -6.06 13.99 28.84
CA PHE A 443 -6.14 14.56 27.49
C PHE A 443 -7.00 13.67 26.58
N CYS A 444 -6.73 12.38 26.53
CA CYS A 444 -7.48 11.41 25.74
C CYS A 444 -8.98 11.38 26.13
N ALA A 445 -9.28 11.38 27.41
CA ALA A 445 -10.66 11.38 27.92
C ALA A 445 -11.41 12.65 27.52
N LYS A 446 -10.79 13.83 27.67
CA LYS A 446 -11.39 15.12 27.24
C LYS A 446 -11.60 15.17 25.74
N LEU A 447 -10.64 14.71 24.94
CA LEU A 447 -10.76 14.64 23.49
C LEU A 447 -11.90 13.70 23.09
N THR A 448 -12.01 12.51 23.71
CA THR A 448 -13.12 11.57 23.49
C THR A 448 -14.47 12.24 23.79
N ALA A 449 -14.60 12.94 24.91
CA ALA A 449 -15.82 13.63 25.28
C ALA A 449 -16.20 14.74 24.27
N SER A 450 -15.22 15.53 23.82
CA SER A 450 -15.38 16.60 22.84
C SER A 450 -15.83 16.05 21.49
N GLU A 451 -15.16 15.02 20.98
CA GLU A 451 -15.46 14.42 19.68
C GLU A 451 -16.82 13.68 19.69
N LYS A 452 -17.18 13.07 20.82
CA LYS A 452 -18.49 12.48 21.03
C LYS A 452 -19.58 13.54 21.03
N ALA A 453 -19.39 14.64 21.73
CA ALA A 453 -20.34 15.75 21.75
C ALA A 453 -20.52 16.41 20.37
N ALA A 454 -19.46 16.45 19.57
CA ALA A 454 -19.48 16.95 18.20
C ALA A 454 -20.03 15.94 17.17
N GLY A 455 -20.36 14.71 17.59
CA GLY A 455 -20.87 13.66 16.69
C GLY A 455 -19.83 13.11 15.70
N ARG A 456 -18.53 13.30 15.98
CA ARG A 456 -17.43 12.86 15.08
C ARG A 456 -16.72 11.59 15.56
N LEU A 457 -16.98 11.15 16.80
CA LEU A 457 -16.37 9.93 17.33
C LEU A 457 -17.00 8.69 16.70
N PRO A 458 -16.24 7.78 16.08
CA PRO A 458 -16.77 6.53 15.55
C PRO A 458 -17.39 5.67 16.65
N ASN A 459 -18.48 4.97 16.34
CA ASN A 459 -19.13 4.08 17.30
C ASN A 459 -18.17 2.96 17.74
N GLY A 460 -18.07 2.76 19.05
CA GLY A 460 -17.21 1.74 19.65
C GLY A 460 -15.71 2.11 19.68
N TYR A 461 -15.37 3.38 19.43
CA TYR A 461 -13.99 3.89 19.53
C TYR A 461 -13.85 4.94 20.63
N GLU A 462 -12.64 5.08 21.15
CA GLU A 462 -12.25 6.14 22.08
C GLU A 462 -10.82 6.59 21.83
N TYR A 463 -10.50 7.83 22.19
CA TYR A 463 -9.12 8.29 22.22
C TYR A 463 -8.45 7.75 23.48
N THR A 464 -7.24 7.22 23.31
CA THR A 464 -6.46 6.57 24.36
C THR A 464 -4.97 6.68 24.03
N LEU A 465 -4.10 6.19 24.89
CA LEU A 465 -2.72 5.90 24.54
C LEU A 465 -2.64 4.60 23.73
N PRO A 466 -1.68 4.44 22.81
CA PRO A 466 -1.42 3.15 22.18
C PRO A 466 -0.99 2.13 23.25
N THR A 467 -1.31 0.85 23.05
CA THR A 467 -0.64 -0.21 23.82
C THR A 467 0.83 -0.27 23.41
N GLU A 468 1.68 -0.85 24.24
CA GLU A 468 3.11 -1.02 23.93
C GLU A 468 3.31 -1.77 22.60
N ALA A 469 2.51 -2.81 22.36
CA ALA A 469 2.53 -3.57 21.11
C ALA A 469 2.04 -2.76 19.90
N GLN A 470 0.98 -1.97 20.06
CA GLN A 470 0.50 -1.05 19.01
C GLN A 470 1.57 -0.01 18.66
N TRP A 471 2.25 0.54 19.68
CA TRP A 471 3.31 1.51 19.46
C TRP A 471 4.48 0.90 18.67
N GLU A 472 5.01 -0.28 19.09
CA GLU A 472 6.14 -0.92 18.42
C GLU A 472 5.80 -1.38 16.99
N TYR A 473 4.60 -1.95 16.80
CA TYR A 473 4.09 -2.32 15.47
C TYR A 473 4.06 -1.11 14.53
N ALA A 474 3.52 0.00 15.01
CA ALA A 474 3.44 1.24 14.26
C ALA A 474 4.82 1.88 14.02
N CYS A 475 5.72 1.83 15.00
CA CYS A 475 7.10 2.29 14.85
C CYS A 475 7.83 1.53 13.75
N ARG A 476 7.77 0.21 13.78
CA ARG A 476 8.43 -0.66 12.79
C ARG A 476 7.88 -0.49 11.38
N ALA A 477 6.59 -0.28 11.22
CA ALA A 477 5.94 -0.10 9.93
C ALA A 477 6.39 -1.13 8.87
N GLY A 478 6.50 -2.41 9.28
CA GLY A 478 6.92 -3.53 8.44
C GLY A 478 8.42 -3.87 8.52
N THR A 479 9.27 -3.05 9.16
CA THR A 479 10.69 -3.39 9.32
C THR A 479 10.93 -4.33 10.51
N THR A 480 12.05 -5.07 10.45
CA THR A 480 12.53 -5.94 11.53
C THR A 480 13.81 -5.43 12.19
N THR A 481 14.33 -4.30 11.72
CA THR A 481 15.59 -3.67 12.12
C THR A 481 15.43 -2.77 13.34
N ALA A 482 16.53 -2.33 13.92
CA ALA A 482 16.55 -1.40 15.05
C ALA A 482 15.84 -0.08 14.76
N LEU A 483 15.89 0.39 13.51
CA LEU A 483 15.28 1.63 13.04
C LEU A 483 14.18 1.36 11.99
N ASN A 484 13.18 2.21 11.97
CA ASN A 484 12.08 2.17 11.03
C ASN A 484 12.47 2.52 9.57
N SER A 485 13.71 2.92 9.35
CA SER A 485 14.30 3.13 8.01
C SER A 485 14.80 1.83 7.37
N GLY A 486 14.66 0.67 8.02
CA GLY A 486 15.21 -0.60 7.57
C GLY A 486 16.71 -0.76 7.86
N LYS A 487 17.29 0.12 8.68
CA LYS A 487 18.71 0.08 9.06
C LYS A 487 18.88 -0.37 10.52
N ASN A 488 20.00 -1.02 10.81
CA ASN A 488 20.45 -1.27 12.18
C ASN A 488 21.40 -0.17 12.64
N LEU A 489 21.66 -0.10 13.94
CA LEU A 489 22.66 0.82 14.46
C LEU A 489 24.07 0.37 14.08
N SER A 490 24.91 1.30 13.62
CA SER A 490 26.34 1.10 13.46
C SER A 490 27.14 1.50 14.72
N ASP A 491 26.55 2.33 15.57
CA ASP A 491 27.08 2.77 16.86
C ASP A 491 25.94 2.93 17.87
N LYS A 492 26.15 2.48 19.11
CA LYS A 492 25.11 2.50 20.16
C LYS A 492 24.86 3.89 20.76
N ASP A 493 25.85 4.79 20.66
CA ASP A 493 25.79 6.11 21.27
C ASP A 493 25.47 7.18 20.23
N ARG A 494 26.28 7.32 19.17
CA ARG A 494 26.12 8.33 18.10
C ARG A 494 26.10 7.70 16.72
N CYS A 495 24.93 7.37 16.27
CA CYS A 495 24.68 6.55 15.09
C CYS A 495 24.26 7.39 13.87
N PRO A 496 25.02 7.42 12.76
CA PRO A 496 24.65 8.18 11.57
C PRO A 496 23.29 7.78 10.98
N GLU A 497 22.90 6.49 11.06
CA GLU A 497 21.64 5.99 10.55
C GLU A 497 20.43 6.56 11.32
N MET A 498 20.60 6.87 12.61
CA MET A 498 19.60 7.51 13.45
C MET A 498 19.34 8.97 13.04
N ASN A 499 20.34 9.67 12.50
CA ASN A 499 20.21 11.08 12.09
C ASN A 499 19.14 11.32 11.02
N GLU A 500 18.69 10.29 10.32
CA GLU A 500 17.66 10.41 9.29
C GLU A 500 16.25 10.36 9.88
N VAL A 501 16.07 9.69 11.03
CA VAL A 501 14.75 9.31 11.55
C VAL A 501 14.43 9.84 12.94
N GLY A 502 15.41 10.38 13.67
CA GLY A 502 15.17 10.80 15.06
C GLY A 502 16.07 11.90 15.58
N TRP A 503 15.54 12.63 16.57
CA TRP A 503 16.26 13.61 17.38
C TRP A 503 16.77 12.96 18.67
N TYR A 504 18.08 12.84 18.85
CA TYR A 504 18.73 12.15 19.97
C TYR A 504 20.04 12.85 20.38
N ASP A 505 20.78 12.38 21.38
CA ASP A 505 22.03 13.01 21.85
C ASP A 505 23.06 13.24 20.74
N GLY A 506 23.07 12.39 19.70
CA GLY A 506 24.08 12.45 18.63
C GLY A 506 23.91 13.60 17.63
N ASN A 507 22.69 14.13 17.44
CA ASN A 507 22.40 15.18 16.43
C ASN A 507 21.70 16.42 17.00
N PHE A 508 21.86 16.74 18.20
CA PHE A 508 20.99 17.46 19.11
C PHE A 508 21.31 18.95 19.28
N ALA A 509 20.37 19.62 20.00
CA ALA A 509 20.58 20.89 20.67
C ALA A 509 20.15 20.86 22.15
N LEU A 510 20.16 19.68 22.82
CA LEU A 510 19.72 19.49 24.22
C LEU A 510 18.31 20.03 24.51
N LYS A 511 17.40 19.93 23.55
CA LYS A 511 16.03 20.42 23.65
C LYS A 511 15.12 19.63 22.70
N THR A 512 13.82 19.76 22.90
CA THR A 512 12.84 19.25 21.94
C THR A 512 12.88 20.01 20.62
N HIS A 513 12.51 19.33 19.54
CA HIS A 513 12.44 19.86 18.17
C HIS A 513 11.00 19.86 17.67
N LEU A 514 10.72 20.71 16.67
CA LEU A 514 9.41 20.72 16.02
C LEU A 514 9.09 19.33 15.49
N VAL A 515 7.85 18.88 15.73
CA VAL A 515 7.43 17.56 15.23
C VAL A 515 7.47 17.51 13.70
N GLY A 516 7.73 16.33 13.12
CA GLY A 516 7.67 16.10 11.70
C GLY A 516 8.87 16.61 10.88
N GLN A 517 10.01 16.88 11.50
CA GLN A 517 11.21 17.35 10.80
C GLN A 517 12.10 16.22 10.28
N MET A 518 12.03 15.04 10.89
CA MET A 518 12.76 13.86 10.45
C MET A 518 11.97 13.07 9.41
N LYS A 519 12.60 12.08 8.76
CA LYS A 519 11.91 11.20 7.81
C LYS A 519 10.85 10.37 8.53
N PRO A 520 9.62 10.27 7.98
CA PRO A 520 8.61 9.38 8.51
C PRO A 520 8.96 7.91 8.22
N ASN A 521 8.34 7.00 8.96
CA ASN A 521 8.35 5.59 8.60
C ASN A 521 7.43 5.30 7.38
N ALA A 522 7.40 4.05 6.93
CA ALA A 522 6.61 3.63 5.77
C ALA A 522 5.09 3.86 5.92
N TRP A 523 4.59 4.02 7.18
CA TRP A 523 3.19 4.33 7.46
C TRP A 523 2.94 5.81 7.74
N GLY A 524 3.90 6.69 7.39
CA GLY A 524 3.78 8.14 7.51
C GLY A 524 3.77 8.67 8.94
N LEU A 525 4.30 7.91 9.90
CA LEU A 525 4.46 8.33 11.29
C LEU A 525 5.84 8.95 11.49
N TYR A 526 5.88 10.11 12.12
CA TYR A 526 7.09 10.88 12.40
C TYR A 526 7.52 10.72 13.86
N ASP A 527 8.79 11.01 14.11
CA ASP A 527 9.38 11.12 15.43
C ASP A 527 9.18 9.86 16.30
N MET A 528 9.12 8.68 15.66
CA MET A 528 9.05 7.38 16.35
C MET A 528 10.38 7.01 17.02
N HIS A 529 11.45 7.77 16.75
CA HIS A 529 12.79 7.62 17.31
C HIS A 529 13.26 8.97 17.87
N GLY A 530 13.41 9.08 19.16
CA GLY A 530 13.89 10.30 19.83
C GLY A 530 12.83 11.38 20.01
N ASN A 531 13.22 12.63 20.08
CA ASN A 531 12.47 13.83 20.44
C ASN A 531 11.93 13.75 21.88
N VAL A 532 10.81 13.07 22.15
CA VAL A 532 10.36 12.75 23.51
C VAL A 532 9.99 11.28 23.65
N PHE A 533 10.20 10.72 24.85
CA PHE A 533 9.60 9.43 25.20
C PHE A 533 8.08 9.52 25.17
N GLU A 534 7.44 8.48 24.70
CA GLU A 534 5.99 8.42 24.56
C GLU A 534 5.36 7.40 25.50
N TRP A 535 4.42 7.88 26.33
CA TRP A 535 3.64 7.02 27.19
C TRP A 535 2.81 6.02 26.40
N CYS A 536 2.85 4.75 26.84
CA CYS A 536 1.95 3.68 26.40
C CYS A 536 0.89 3.37 27.48
N LEU A 537 -0.18 2.71 27.06
CA LEU A 537 -1.30 2.35 27.94
C LEU A 537 -0.91 1.34 29.01
N ASP A 538 0.05 0.48 28.70
CA ASP A 538 0.40 -0.73 29.45
C ASP A 538 1.10 -0.41 30.76
N TRP A 539 0.81 -1.19 31.79
CA TRP A 539 1.72 -1.35 32.91
C TRP A 539 2.97 -2.09 32.47
N TYR A 540 4.12 -1.71 32.97
CA TYR A 540 5.39 -2.34 32.65
C TYR A 540 5.50 -3.73 33.31
N GLU A 541 5.86 -4.71 32.49
CA GLU A 541 6.29 -6.04 32.88
C GLU A 541 7.72 -6.27 32.42
N GLU A 542 8.60 -6.78 33.30
CA GLU A 542 10.02 -6.88 33.01
C GLU A 542 10.31 -7.81 31.81
N ASN A 543 9.61 -8.93 31.72
CA ASN A 543 9.87 -9.92 30.70
C ASN A 543 8.69 -10.08 29.74
N TYR A 544 8.94 -10.01 28.44
CA TYR A 544 7.97 -10.40 27.44
C TYR A 544 7.68 -11.91 27.48
N PRO A 545 6.48 -12.33 27.09
CA PRO A 545 6.20 -13.74 26.86
C PRO A 545 7.12 -14.30 25.76
N THR A 546 7.47 -15.58 25.87
CA THR A 546 8.25 -16.30 24.85
C THR A 546 7.38 -16.96 23.77
N SER A 547 6.05 -16.97 23.97
CA SER A 547 5.07 -17.52 23.02
C SER A 547 4.36 -16.40 22.27
N ALA A 548 3.74 -16.76 21.14
CA ALA A 548 2.89 -15.83 20.37
C ALA A 548 1.70 -15.33 21.20
N VAL A 549 1.38 -14.04 21.08
CA VAL A 549 0.27 -13.39 21.79
C VAL A 549 -0.62 -12.60 20.82
N THR A 550 -1.88 -12.39 21.21
CA THR A 550 -2.86 -11.65 20.43
C THR A 550 -3.41 -10.49 21.25
N ASP A 551 -3.41 -9.28 20.66
CA ASP A 551 -3.89 -8.03 21.25
C ASP A 551 -3.39 -7.80 22.70
N PRO A 552 -2.07 -7.89 22.98
CA PRO A 552 -1.57 -7.74 24.35
C PRO A 552 -1.78 -6.32 24.87
N THR A 553 -2.03 -6.19 26.17
CA THR A 553 -2.30 -4.92 26.86
C THR A 553 -1.49 -4.77 28.15
N GLY A 554 -0.47 -5.61 28.30
CA GLY A 554 0.30 -5.69 29.55
C GLY A 554 -0.51 -6.26 30.73
N PRO A 555 0.05 -6.29 31.93
CA PRO A 555 -0.63 -6.75 33.13
C PRO A 555 -1.76 -5.79 33.57
N GLU A 556 -2.75 -6.28 34.31
CA GLU A 556 -3.88 -5.46 34.78
C GLU A 556 -3.49 -4.37 35.75
N THR A 557 -2.43 -4.58 36.52
CA THR A 557 -1.91 -3.65 37.53
C THR A 557 -0.38 -3.64 37.54
N GLY A 558 0.22 -2.55 37.99
CA GLY A 558 1.66 -2.42 38.09
C GLY A 558 2.08 -1.18 38.86
N GLU A 559 3.38 -0.96 39.01
CA GLU A 559 3.97 0.19 39.67
C GLU A 559 4.42 1.27 38.67
N TYR A 560 4.82 0.83 37.46
CA TYR A 560 5.38 1.67 36.39
C TYR A 560 4.61 1.52 35.09
N ARG A 561 4.54 2.62 34.34
CA ARG A 561 3.97 2.65 32.98
C ARG A 561 5.06 2.57 31.95
N VAL A 562 4.75 1.98 30.79
CA VAL A 562 5.67 1.84 29.67
C VAL A 562 5.87 3.17 28.95
N LEU A 563 7.11 3.45 28.57
CA LEU A 563 7.55 4.55 27.72
C LEU A 563 8.37 3.98 26.53
N ARG A 564 8.18 4.56 25.37
CA ARG A 564 8.82 4.11 24.13
C ARG A 564 9.45 5.27 23.37
N GLY A 565 10.32 4.96 22.37
CA GLY A 565 10.84 5.90 21.39
C GLY A 565 12.16 6.57 21.75
N GLY A 566 12.53 6.69 23.02
CA GLY A 566 13.69 7.50 23.42
C GLY A 566 13.42 9.00 23.36
N SER A 567 14.41 9.82 23.59
CA SER A 567 14.27 11.28 23.58
C SER A 567 15.49 11.98 22.99
N TYR A 568 15.36 13.30 22.80
CA TYR A 568 16.47 14.17 22.38
C TYR A 568 17.71 14.11 23.30
N TYR A 569 17.56 13.59 24.50
CA TYR A 569 18.63 13.52 25.51
C TYR A 569 19.29 12.15 25.57
N ASP A 570 18.77 11.17 24.86
CA ASP A 570 19.21 9.77 24.95
C ASP A 570 20.18 9.41 23.83
N TYR A 571 21.03 8.38 24.05
CA TYR A 571 21.86 7.78 23.03
C TYR A 571 21.04 6.94 22.05
N ALA A 572 21.59 6.63 20.87
CA ALA A 572 20.89 5.92 19.80
C ALA A 572 20.31 4.57 20.25
N ASN A 573 20.99 3.83 21.13
CA ASN A 573 20.50 2.55 21.64
C ASN A 573 19.19 2.64 22.44
N TYR A 574 18.88 3.81 23.02
CA TYR A 574 17.62 4.07 23.73
C TYR A 574 16.49 4.53 22.79
N CYS A 575 16.82 4.87 21.55
CA CYS A 575 15.86 5.32 20.57
C CYS A 575 15.48 4.22 19.56
N ARG A 576 15.83 2.94 19.79
CA ARG A 576 15.50 1.80 18.91
C ARG A 576 14.01 1.44 18.97
N SER A 577 13.48 0.85 17.92
CA SER A 577 12.08 0.37 17.86
C SER A 577 11.72 -0.56 19.03
N ALA A 578 12.66 -1.43 19.45
CA ALA A 578 12.44 -2.41 20.52
C ALA A 578 12.75 -1.90 21.93
N TYR A 579 13.44 -0.76 22.07
CA TYR A 579 13.82 -0.28 23.41
C TYR A 579 12.61 0.02 24.25
N ARG A 580 12.64 -0.43 25.51
CA ARG A 580 11.59 -0.30 26.50
C ARG A 580 12.08 0.52 27.69
N TYR A 581 11.38 1.58 28.00
CA TYR A 581 11.58 2.34 29.22
C TYR A 581 10.33 2.31 30.09
N PHE A 582 10.46 2.59 31.35
CA PHE A 582 9.35 2.62 32.28
C PHE A 582 9.56 3.67 33.39
N TYR A 583 8.47 4.25 33.82
CA TYR A 583 8.51 5.23 34.91
C TYR A 583 7.21 5.22 35.71
N ALA A 584 7.30 5.79 36.94
CA ALA A 584 6.13 6.08 37.75
C ALA A 584 5.29 7.19 37.12
N ASP A 585 4.06 7.38 37.53
CA ASP A 585 3.15 8.41 37.02
C ASP A 585 3.63 9.84 37.35
N ALA A 586 4.67 10.30 36.67
CA ALA A 586 5.27 11.61 36.83
C ALA A 586 5.78 12.17 35.48
N GLY A 587 5.74 13.49 35.32
CA GLY A 587 6.21 14.18 34.11
C GLY A 587 7.66 14.63 34.21
N TRP A 588 8.42 14.48 33.11
CA TRP A 588 9.78 14.99 32.92
C TRP A 588 9.93 15.73 31.60
N ALA A 589 10.94 16.59 31.46
CA ALA A 589 11.17 17.44 30.29
C ALA A 589 11.47 16.67 28.98
N HIS A 590 11.44 15.35 29.01
CA HIS A 590 11.60 14.46 27.88
C HIS A 590 10.52 13.37 27.81
N PHE A 591 9.42 13.50 28.57
CA PHE A 591 8.25 12.61 28.53
C PHE A 591 7.06 13.33 27.92
N GLY A 592 6.59 12.85 26.80
CA GLY A 592 5.41 13.26 26.07
C GLY A 592 4.54 12.05 25.74
N PHE A 593 3.73 12.15 24.69
CA PHE A 593 2.87 11.05 24.21
C PHE A 593 2.33 11.32 22.82
N ARG A 594 1.88 10.27 22.16
CA ARG A 594 0.95 10.36 21.01
C ARG A 594 -0.36 9.67 21.33
N VAL A 595 -1.44 10.09 20.67
CA VAL A 595 -2.76 9.50 20.89
C VAL A 595 -3.02 8.36 19.94
N ALA A 596 -3.81 7.38 20.38
CA ALA A 596 -4.49 6.42 19.55
C ALA A 596 -6.00 6.66 19.58
N LEU A 597 -6.69 6.45 18.46
CA LEU A 597 -8.14 6.29 18.43
C LEU A 597 -8.39 4.79 18.14
N ALA A 598 -8.80 4.07 19.15
CA ALA A 598 -8.85 2.62 19.15
C ALA A 598 -10.24 2.10 19.60
N PRO A 599 -10.60 0.85 19.21
CA PRO A 599 -11.83 0.23 19.70
C PRO A 599 -11.88 0.17 21.23
N VAL A 600 -13.03 0.52 21.80
CA VAL A 600 -13.30 0.38 23.26
C VAL A 600 -13.12 -1.09 23.64
N LYS A 601 -12.46 -1.33 24.78
CA LYS A 601 -12.19 -2.67 25.32
C LYS A 601 -13.43 -3.30 25.93
#